data_decd11aa8bd8e973a9b18d1b0160dd4a
#
_entry.id   decd11aa8bd8e973a9b18d1b0160dd4a
#
_cell.length_a   1.000
_cell.length_b   1.000
_cell.length_c   1.000
_cell.angle_alpha   90.00
_cell.angle_beta   90.00
_cell.angle_gamma   90.00
#
_symmetry.space_group_name_H-M   'P 1'
#
loop_
_entity.id
_entity.type
_entity.pdbx_description
1 polymer ?
#
loop_
_entity_poly.entity_id
_entity_poly.type
_entity_poly.pdbx_seq_one_letter_code
_entity_poly.pdbx_strand_id
1 'polypeptide(L)'
;MFPINNKTIEEAEAAAVQSVPVESIGRSIKFDYTKNCFVFTNGKAEEVSQKEAVKQWLELMCRTLPHKYPVYFKSGFGIETDKIRGYKALPKGFIYSEINREIKENSVLAKCITNIINFSSESIDGILTIRFTAVLNNGEGVDINV
;
A
#
# COMPACT_ATOMS: atom_id res chain seq x y z
N MET A 1 -15.01 -50.40 13.41
CA MET A 1 -14.94 -49.06 14.04
C MET A 1 -13.46 -48.70 14.16
N PHE A 2 -13.00 -47.79 13.34
CA PHE A 2 -11.60 -47.29 13.39
C PHE A 2 -11.52 -46.16 14.40
N PRO A 3 -10.58 -46.15 15.35
CA PRO A 3 -10.39 -45.06 16.25
C PRO A 3 -9.91 -43.84 15.44
N ILE A 4 -10.71 -42.79 15.40
CA ILE A 4 -10.30 -41.51 14.86
C ILE A 4 -9.27 -40.93 15.81
N ASN A 5 -8.03 -40.84 15.35
CA ASN A 5 -6.93 -40.33 16.15
C ASN A 5 -7.06 -38.79 16.12
N ASN A 6 -7.55 -38.18 17.17
CA ASN A 6 -7.74 -36.72 17.29
C ASN A 6 -6.46 -35.94 17.01
N LYS A 7 -5.30 -36.57 17.20
CA LYS A 7 -4.00 -36.00 16.88
C LYS A 7 -3.83 -35.66 15.38
N THR A 8 -4.43 -36.51 14.50
CA THR A 8 -4.35 -36.31 13.05
C THR A 8 -5.23 -35.15 12.59
N ILE A 9 -6.30 -34.82 13.31
CA ILE A 9 -7.19 -33.72 12.99
C ILE A 9 -6.54 -32.40 13.41
N GLU A 10 -5.92 -32.33 14.58
CA GLU A 10 -5.20 -31.15 15.05
C GLU A 10 -3.97 -30.82 14.17
N GLU A 11 -3.23 -31.86 13.72
CA GLU A 11 -2.12 -31.69 12.79
C GLU A 11 -2.59 -31.24 11.40
N ALA A 12 -3.75 -31.68 10.93
CA ALA A 12 -4.35 -31.27 9.67
C ALA A 12 -4.90 -29.82 9.75
N GLU A 13 -5.49 -29.44 10.88
CA GLU A 13 -5.93 -28.06 11.12
C GLU A 13 -4.75 -27.09 11.29
N ALA A 14 -3.69 -27.50 11.98
CA ALA A 14 -2.45 -26.72 12.09
C ALA A 14 -1.74 -26.58 10.74
N ALA A 15 -1.80 -27.58 9.87
CA ALA A 15 -1.26 -27.51 8.52
C ALA A 15 -2.14 -26.65 7.59
N ALA A 16 -3.45 -26.57 7.83
CA ALA A 16 -4.38 -25.73 7.06
C ALA A 16 -4.26 -24.23 7.39
N VAL A 17 -3.69 -23.89 8.55
CA VAL A 17 -3.33 -22.50 8.92
C VAL A 17 -2.02 -22.05 8.26
N GLN A 18 -1.33 -22.95 7.55
CA GLN A 18 -0.13 -22.59 6.80
C GLN A 18 -0.51 -21.70 5.60
N SER A 19 -0.26 -20.41 5.82
CA SER A 19 0.07 -19.42 4.81
C SER A 19 -0.88 -19.36 3.62
N VAL A 20 -1.92 -18.54 3.73
CA VAL A 20 -2.39 -17.84 2.54
C VAL A 20 -1.14 -17.21 1.92
N PRO A 21 -0.71 -17.61 0.70
CA PRO A 21 0.46 -17.00 0.10
C PRO A 21 0.17 -15.51 -0.02
N VAL A 22 1.00 -14.69 0.61
CA VAL A 22 0.93 -13.22 0.41
C VAL A 22 1.10 -13.02 -1.08
N GLU A 23 0.05 -12.59 -1.77
CA GLU A 23 0.17 -12.30 -3.19
C GLU A 23 1.24 -11.23 -3.37
N SER A 24 2.30 -11.62 -4.06
CA SER A 24 3.45 -10.76 -4.28
C SER A 24 3.11 -9.67 -5.29
N ILE A 25 3.52 -8.44 -5.03
CA ILE A 25 3.48 -7.36 -6.02
C ILE A 25 4.43 -7.65 -7.20
N GLY A 26 5.26 -8.67 -7.08
CA GLY A 26 6.34 -8.98 -8.00
C GLY A 26 7.66 -8.32 -7.58
N ARG A 27 8.64 -8.38 -8.46
CA ARG A 27 9.96 -7.77 -8.24
C ARG A 27 9.84 -6.25 -8.36
N SER A 28 10.34 -5.53 -7.38
CA SER A 28 10.37 -4.08 -7.37
C SER A 28 11.79 -3.56 -7.11
N ILE A 29 12.16 -2.50 -7.80
CA ILE A 29 13.46 -1.84 -7.67
C ILE A 29 13.30 -0.67 -6.72
N LYS A 30 14.28 -0.48 -5.84
CA LYS A 30 14.29 0.61 -4.87
C LYS A 30 14.38 1.96 -5.54
N PHE A 31 13.44 2.83 -5.18
CA PHE A 31 13.39 4.21 -5.63
C PHE A 31 13.55 5.15 -4.44
N ASP A 32 14.46 6.12 -4.56
CA ASP A 32 14.67 7.17 -3.57
C ASP A 32 13.89 8.42 -3.97
N TYR A 33 12.78 8.69 -3.28
CA TYR A 33 11.93 9.86 -3.55
C TYR A 33 12.57 11.19 -3.16
N THR A 34 13.59 11.18 -2.31
CA THR A 34 14.33 12.40 -1.95
C THR A 34 15.26 12.83 -3.08
N LYS A 35 15.92 11.85 -3.70
CA LYS A 35 16.85 12.06 -4.83
C LYS A 35 16.17 11.94 -6.19
N ASN A 36 14.91 11.47 -6.22
CA ASN A 36 14.15 11.19 -7.45
C ASN A 36 14.88 10.27 -8.44
N CYS A 37 15.52 9.21 -7.93
CA CYS A 37 16.24 8.24 -8.74
C CYS A 37 16.15 6.83 -8.20
N PHE A 38 16.38 5.84 -9.08
CA PHE A 38 16.56 4.47 -8.66
C PHE A 38 17.90 4.27 -7.97
N VAL A 39 17.92 3.38 -6.96
CA VAL A 39 19.12 3.07 -6.20
C VAL A 39 19.88 1.93 -6.86
N PHE A 40 21.15 2.17 -7.14
CA PHE A 40 22.08 1.17 -7.71
C PHE A 40 23.22 0.90 -6.73
N THR A 41 23.50 -0.38 -6.53
CA THR A 41 24.64 -0.81 -5.73
C THR A 41 25.54 -1.69 -6.61
N ASN A 42 26.81 -1.30 -6.75
CA ASN A 42 27.79 -1.98 -7.62
C ASN A 42 27.30 -2.16 -9.08
N GLY A 43 26.61 -1.15 -9.63
CA GLY A 43 26.09 -1.18 -11.00
C GLY A 43 24.85 -2.04 -11.22
N LYS A 44 24.29 -2.62 -10.15
CA LYS A 44 23.04 -3.38 -10.19
C LYS A 44 21.93 -2.63 -9.48
N ALA A 45 20.71 -2.68 -10.04
CA ALA A 45 19.54 -2.14 -9.39
C ALA A 45 19.25 -2.91 -8.09
N GLU A 46 19.05 -2.17 -6.99
CA GLU A 46 18.72 -2.75 -5.69
C GLU A 46 17.25 -3.17 -5.67
N GLU A 47 17.00 -4.45 -5.42
CA GLU A 47 15.64 -4.97 -5.25
C GLU A 47 15.18 -4.76 -3.81
N VAL A 48 13.89 -4.49 -3.65
CA VAL A 48 13.27 -4.29 -2.34
C VAL A 48 12.45 -5.50 -1.91
N SER A 49 12.28 -5.63 -0.59
CA SER A 49 11.36 -6.60 0.01
C SER A 49 9.91 -6.32 -0.38
N GLN A 50 9.03 -7.31 -0.24
CA GLN A 50 7.58 -7.15 -0.46
C GLN A 50 6.99 -5.96 0.32
N LYS A 51 7.37 -5.81 1.57
CA LYS A 51 6.92 -4.72 2.44
C LYS A 51 7.36 -3.35 1.92
N GLU A 52 8.60 -3.22 1.52
CA GLU A 52 9.13 -1.98 0.93
C GLU A 52 8.53 -1.70 -0.44
N ALA A 53 8.25 -2.73 -1.24
CA ALA A 53 7.58 -2.59 -2.51
C ALA A 53 6.15 -2.02 -2.34
N VAL A 54 5.38 -2.53 -1.38
CA VAL A 54 4.06 -1.98 -1.03
C VAL A 54 4.18 -0.52 -0.58
N LYS A 55 5.18 -0.22 0.25
CA LYS A 55 5.44 1.16 0.70
C LYS A 55 5.69 2.09 -0.47
N GLN A 56 6.58 1.73 -1.39
CA GLN A 56 6.88 2.54 -2.59
C GLN A 56 5.63 2.75 -3.46
N TRP A 57 4.80 1.73 -3.64
CA TRP A 57 3.56 1.83 -4.40
C TRP A 57 2.58 2.81 -3.77
N LEU A 58 2.41 2.75 -2.44
CA LEU A 58 1.54 3.66 -1.71
C LEU A 58 2.05 5.11 -1.75
N GLU A 59 3.34 5.30 -1.59
CA GLU A 59 3.97 6.62 -1.69
C GLU A 59 3.81 7.20 -3.10
N LEU A 60 4.02 6.39 -4.13
CA LEU A 60 3.81 6.78 -5.53
C LEU A 60 2.36 7.15 -5.80
N MET A 61 1.41 6.34 -5.30
CA MET A 61 -0.02 6.59 -5.43
C MET A 61 -0.42 7.93 -4.82
N CYS A 62 0.05 8.22 -3.60
CA CYS A 62 -0.23 9.48 -2.92
C CYS A 62 0.38 10.70 -3.61
N ARG A 63 1.47 10.53 -4.36
CA ARG A 63 2.15 11.59 -5.10
C ARG A 63 1.66 11.78 -6.54
N THR A 64 0.83 10.85 -7.03
CA THR A 64 0.39 10.82 -8.43
C THR A 64 -1.03 11.37 -8.58
N LEU A 65 -1.20 12.28 -9.55
CA LEU A 65 -2.53 12.73 -9.99
C LEU A 65 -3.02 11.81 -11.12
N PRO A 66 -4.22 11.22 -11.04
CA PRO A 66 -4.68 10.17 -11.95
C PRO A 66 -4.69 10.57 -13.42
N HIS A 67 -4.97 11.84 -13.71
CA HIS A 67 -5.13 12.35 -15.08
C HIS A 67 -3.94 13.16 -15.58
N LYS A 68 -2.86 13.26 -14.81
CA LYS A 68 -1.70 14.06 -15.17
C LYS A 68 -0.78 13.36 -16.17
N TYR A 69 -0.64 12.04 -16.04
CA TYR A 69 0.30 11.26 -16.85
C TYR A 69 -0.44 10.27 -17.75
N PRO A 70 -0.15 10.26 -19.07
CA PRO A 70 -0.84 9.37 -20.03
C PRO A 70 -0.75 7.88 -19.67
N VAL A 71 0.34 7.46 -19.04
CA VAL A 71 0.55 6.06 -18.63
C VAL A 71 -0.49 5.57 -17.63
N TYR A 72 -1.10 6.48 -16.85
CA TYR A 72 -2.09 6.15 -15.84
C TYR A 72 -3.54 6.42 -16.26
N PHE A 73 -3.80 6.98 -17.44
CA PHE A 73 -5.16 7.33 -17.89
C PHE A 73 -6.11 6.14 -17.90
N LYS A 74 -5.63 4.96 -18.26
CA LYS A 74 -6.46 3.73 -18.31
C LYS A 74 -6.63 3.06 -16.96
N SER A 75 -5.67 3.21 -16.06
CA SER A 75 -5.69 2.56 -14.75
C SER A 75 -6.35 3.39 -13.66
N GLY A 76 -6.47 4.72 -13.87
CA GLY A 76 -6.95 5.64 -12.84
C GLY A 76 -6.04 5.72 -11.61
N PHE A 77 -4.79 5.28 -11.73
CA PHE A 77 -3.84 5.23 -10.62
C PHE A 77 -3.51 6.61 -10.07
N GLY A 78 -3.62 6.79 -8.77
CA GLY A 78 -3.32 8.03 -8.07
C GLY A 78 -4.49 8.58 -7.26
N ILE A 79 -4.28 9.69 -6.57
CA ILE A 79 -5.28 10.36 -5.73
C ILE A 79 -5.64 11.70 -6.34
N GLU A 80 -6.93 11.98 -6.47
CA GLU A 80 -7.44 13.26 -6.96
C GLU A 80 -7.27 14.38 -5.91
N THR A 81 -6.02 14.80 -5.71
CA THR A 81 -5.72 15.90 -4.78
C THR A 81 -6.11 17.27 -5.31
N ASP A 82 -6.37 17.43 -6.62
CA ASP A 82 -6.77 18.71 -7.20
C ASP A 82 -8.17 19.15 -6.73
N LYS A 83 -9.07 18.21 -6.45
CA LYS A 83 -10.37 18.53 -5.84
C LYS A 83 -10.24 19.09 -4.42
N ILE A 84 -9.07 18.92 -3.84
CA ILE A 84 -8.73 19.27 -2.47
C ILE A 84 -8.04 20.64 -2.41
N ARG A 85 -7.41 21.07 -3.50
CA ARG A 85 -6.76 22.39 -3.58
C ARG A 85 -7.80 23.51 -3.52
N GLY A 86 -7.65 24.37 -2.53
CA GLY A 86 -8.52 25.53 -2.33
C GLY A 86 -9.46 25.44 -1.13
N TYR A 87 -9.61 24.30 -0.51
CA TYR A 87 -10.35 24.21 0.75
C TYR A 87 -9.40 24.46 1.94
N LYS A 88 -9.68 25.52 2.72
CA LYS A 88 -8.90 25.87 3.91
C LYS A 88 -8.98 24.84 5.05
N ALA A 89 -10.00 23.98 5.02
CA ALA A 89 -10.17 22.90 5.98
C ALA A 89 -10.82 21.72 5.27
N LEU A 90 -10.02 20.72 4.93
CA LEU A 90 -10.52 19.46 4.42
C LEU A 90 -11.01 18.59 5.56
N PRO A 91 -12.20 18.01 5.43
CA PRO A 91 -12.61 16.96 6.33
C PRO A 91 -11.59 15.81 6.21
N LYS A 92 -10.93 15.46 7.32
CA LYS A 92 -9.98 14.32 7.37
C LYS A 92 -10.60 13.05 6.79
N GLY A 93 -11.91 12.86 6.98
CA GLY A 93 -12.65 11.73 6.44
C GLY A 93 -12.71 11.66 4.91
N PHE A 94 -12.64 12.78 4.20
CA PHE A 94 -12.64 12.77 2.74
C PHE A 94 -11.33 12.18 2.18
N ILE A 95 -10.19 12.63 2.68
CA ILE A 95 -8.88 12.13 2.25
C ILE A 95 -8.74 10.64 2.58
N TYR A 96 -9.17 10.24 3.78
CA TYR A 96 -9.21 8.84 4.18
C TYR A 96 -10.07 7.99 3.24
N SER A 97 -11.25 8.45 2.89
CA SER A 97 -12.16 7.75 1.97
C SER A 97 -11.57 7.60 0.57
N GLU A 98 -10.93 8.64 0.06
CA GLU A 98 -10.26 8.61 -1.26
C GLU A 98 -9.10 7.61 -1.28
N ILE A 99 -8.25 7.61 -0.26
CA ILE A 99 -7.15 6.64 -0.16
C ILE A 99 -7.67 5.21 -0.07
N ASN A 100 -8.69 4.97 0.75
CA ASN A 100 -9.32 3.65 0.85
C ASN A 100 -9.95 3.20 -0.46
N ARG A 101 -10.59 4.10 -1.18
CA ARG A 101 -11.18 3.82 -2.48
C ARG A 101 -10.11 3.41 -3.48
N GLU A 102 -9.05 4.20 -3.61
CA GLU A 102 -7.94 3.92 -4.52
C GLU A 102 -7.26 2.58 -4.22
N ILE A 103 -7.01 2.28 -2.95
CA ILE A 103 -6.42 1.00 -2.56
C ILE A 103 -7.33 -0.17 -2.95
N LYS A 104 -8.65 -0.04 -2.75
CA LYS A 104 -9.61 -1.10 -3.09
C LYS A 104 -9.81 -1.28 -4.59
N GLU A 105 -9.77 -0.19 -5.35
CA GLU A 105 -9.91 -0.21 -6.80
C GLU A 105 -8.63 -0.66 -7.52
N ASN A 106 -7.47 -0.46 -6.90
CA ASN A 106 -6.21 -0.96 -7.44
C ASN A 106 -6.09 -2.46 -7.25
N SER A 107 -6.10 -3.21 -8.35
CA SER A 107 -6.08 -4.68 -8.34
C SER A 107 -4.85 -5.29 -7.64
N VAL A 108 -3.74 -4.58 -7.59
CA VAL A 108 -2.50 -5.03 -6.95
C VAL A 108 -2.54 -4.75 -5.45
N LEU A 109 -2.86 -3.51 -5.07
CA LEU A 109 -2.87 -3.09 -3.66
C LEU A 109 -4.02 -3.75 -2.87
N ALA A 110 -5.19 -3.93 -3.49
CA ALA A 110 -6.34 -4.59 -2.87
C ALA A 110 -6.05 -6.02 -2.40
N LYS A 111 -5.12 -6.70 -3.06
CA LYS A 111 -4.71 -8.06 -2.70
C LYS A 111 -3.70 -8.09 -1.56
N CYS A 112 -2.92 -7.03 -1.39
CA CYS A 112 -1.84 -6.96 -0.41
C CYS A 112 -2.25 -6.28 0.90
N ILE A 113 -3.21 -5.35 0.85
CA ILE A 113 -3.59 -4.48 1.97
C ILE A 113 -4.98 -4.86 2.46
N THR A 114 -5.10 -5.14 3.76
CA THR A 114 -6.37 -5.45 4.41
C THR A 114 -7.06 -4.22 4.96
N ASN A 115 -6.30 -3.30 5.55
CA ASN A 115 -6.87 -2.14 6.24
C ASN A 115 -5.87 -0.98 6.33
N ILE A 116 -6.39 0.20 6.64
CA ILE A 116 -5.62 1.39 6.98
C ILE A 116 -5.94 1.81 8.41
N ILE A 117 -4.92 2.06 9.20
CA ILE A 117 -5.02 2.52 10.58
C ILE A 117 -4.14 3.76 10.82
N ASN A 118 -4.33 4.42 11.94
CA ASN A 118 -3.53 5.59 12.37
C ASN A 118 -3.49 6.73 11.34
N PHE A 119 -4.61 6.94 10.66
CA PHE A 119 -4.70 7.98 9.64
C PHE A 119 -4.68 9.39 10.26
N SER A 120 -3.81 10.23 9.72
CA SER A 120 -3.78 11.67 10.00
C SER A 120 -3.45 12.47 8.74
N SER A 121 -4.04 13.65 8.62
CA SER A 121 -3.73 14.58 7.56
C SER A 121 -3.62 15.99 8.12
N GLU A 122 -2.59 16.72 7.71
CA GLU A 122 -2.34 18.10 8.13
C GLU A 122 -2.03 18.94 6.89
N SER A 123 -2.54 20.15 6.86
CA SER A 123 -2.20 21.13 5.82
C SER A 123 -1.55 22.34 6.47
N ILE A 124 -0.27 22.56 6.19
CA ILE A 124 0.52 23.69 6.69
C ILE A 124 1.10 24.42 5.50
N ASP A 125 0.86 25.72 5.40
CA ASP A 125 1.36 26.59 4.31
C ASP A 125 1.07 26.07 2.90
N GLY A 126 -0.07 25.41 2.72
CA GLY A 126 -0.48 24.85 1.43
C GLY A 126 0.16 23.50 1.10
N ILE A 127 0.95 22.94 2.01
CA ILE A 127 1.53 21.60 1.90
C ILE A 127 0.64 20.63 2.66
N LEU A 128 0.10 19.64 1.96
CA LEU A 128 -0.67 18.55 2.57
C LEU A 128 0.28 17.42 2.95
N THR A 129 0.32 17.10 4.23
CA THR A 129 1.03 15.93 4.76
C THR A 129 0.03 14.86 5.16
N ILE A 130 0.20 13.66 4.65
CA ILE A 130 -0.65 12.50 4.92
C ILE A 130 0.18 11.43 5.60
N ARG A 131 -0.31 10.92 6.74
CA ARG A 131 0.32 9.83 7.48
C ARG A 131 -0.71 8.74 7.76
N PHE A 132 -0.34 7.50 7.54
CA PHE A 132 -1.14 6.33 7.87
C PHE A 132 -0.30 5.07 7.94
N THR A 133 -0.85 4.03 8.54
CA THR A 133 -0.26 2.69 8.53
C THR A 133 -1.16 1.77 7.71
N ALA A 134 -0.62 1.19 6.64
CA ALA A 134 -1.28 0.14 5.87
C ALA A 134 -0.99 -1.22 6.50
N VAL A 135 -2.04 -1.98 6.80
CA VAL A 135 -1.93 -3.33 7.34
C VAL A 135 -1.95 -4.31 6.18
N LEU A 136 -0.89 -5.10 6.05
CA LEU A 136 -0.76 -6.13 5.03
C LEU A 136 -1.54 -7.40 5.40
N ASN A 137 -1.75 -8.27 4.41
CA ASN A 137 -2.44 -9.56 4.61
C ASN A 137 -1.74 -10.50 5.59
N ASN A 138 -0.43 -10.33 5.78
CA ASN A 138 0.35 -11.08 6.78
C ASN A 138 0.32 -10.47 8.19
N GLY A 139 -0.42 -9.38 8.39
CA GLY A 139 -0.51 -8.66 9.66
C GLY A 139 0.58 -7.62 9.91
N GLU A 140 1.57 -7.49 9.03
CA GLU A 140 2.59 -6.45 9.15
C GLU A 140 2.04 -5.06 8.83
N GLY A 141 2.54 -4.05 9.55
CA GLY A 141 2.25 -2.65 9.29
C GLY A 141 3.30 -1.99 8.40
N VAL A 142 2.85 -1.13 7.50
CA VAL A 142 3.68 -0.28 6.65
C VAL A 142 3.32 1.17 6.90
N ASP A 143 4.25 1.94 7.43
CA ASP A 143 4.03 3.35 7.73
C ASP A 143 4.32 4.22 6.50
N ILE A 144 3.35 5.05 6.17
CA ILE A 144 3.41 6.01 5.07
C ILE A 144 3.41 7.42 5.63
N ASN A 145 4.30 8.25 5.10
CA ASN A 145 4.39 9.68 5.39
C ASN A 145 4.72 10.42 4.09
N VAL A 146 3.73 11.12 3.57
CA VAL A 146 3.81 11.79 2.26
C VAL A 146 3.36 13.23 2.38
#